data_1ca85e854783576aa8661cdf1c15ddbe
#
_entry.id   1ca85e854783576aa8661cdf1c15ddbe
#
_cell.length_a   1.000
_cell.length_b   1.000
_cell.length_c   1.000
_cell.angle_alpha   90.00
_cell.angle_beta   90.00
_cell.angle_gamma   90.00
#
_symmetry.space_group_name_H-M   'P 1'
#
loop_
_entity.id
_entity.type
_entity.pdbx_description
1 polymer ?
#
loop_
_entity_poly.entity_id
_entity_poly.type
_entity_poly.pdbx_seq_one_letter_code
_entity_poly.pdbx_strand_id
1 'polypeptide(L)'
;MKDLHIAGICGHFAFGTELFDGQTIKTKIIASELEKQLGADDVCCVDTYGGAKRLPLITPKYIGLFFKCKNIIILSAQNGLKLFVPLSVLLNILFRRKLHYVVIGGWLAEYLNAHRLIARLLKRFDNIYVETSTMKMTLEKMGFKNVVVMPNCKELKILDESSLQYKYSEPLKLCTFSRVMQQKGIEDAIYAVRAINEKYKRIVYCLDIYGQVDEKQQTWFNSLQKSFPDYVNYKGSVMFEKSVEALKDYFALLFPTHYYTEGI
;
A
#
# COMPACT_ATOMS: atom_id res chain seq x y z
N MET A 1 -11.06 37.64 4.66
CA MET A 1 -11.23 36.27 4.12
C MET A 1 -10.31 35.39 4.94
N LYS A 2 -10.82 34.27 5.52
CA LYS A 2 -9.91 33.32 6.18
C LYS A 2 -8.97 32.77 5.10
N ASP A 3 -7.69 32.75 5.38
CA ASP A 3 -6.72 32.11 4.48
C ASP A 3 -7.07 30.64 4.31
N LEU A 4 -6.98 30.15 3.06
CA LEU A 4 -7.26 28.75 2.76
C LEU A 4 -6.11 27.87 3.29
N HIS A 5 -6.44 26.76 3.94
CA HIS A 5 -5.48 25.73 4.25
C HIS A 5 -4.75 25.25 2.98
N ILE A 6 -3.54 24.75 3.14
CA ILE A 6 -2.70 24.37 1.99
C ILE A 6 -3.19 23.08 1.37
N ALA A 7 -3.49 22.04 2.17
CA ALA A 7 -3.84 20.72 1.69
C ALA A 7 -5.12 20.15 2.28
N GLY A 8 -5.98 19.58 1.44
CA GLY A 8 -7.14 18.77 1.81
C GLY A 8 -6.96 17.34 1.34
N ILE A 9 -6.89 16.39 2.25
CA ILE A 9 -6.62 14.98 1.99
C ILE A 9 -7.91 14.17 2.15
N CYS A 10 -8.32 13.46 1.10
CA CYS A 10 -9.41 12.50 1.13
C CYS A 10 -8.84 11.10 0.95
N GLY A 11 -8.83 10.29 2.01
CA GLY A 11 -8.21 8.97 1.99
C GLY A 11 -8.71 8.05 3.09
N HIS A 12 -8.24 6.82 3.07
CA HIS A 12 -8.61 5.79 4.04
C HIS A 12 -7.70 5.87 5.26
N PHE A 13 -8.11 6.62 6.27
CA PHE A 13 -7.36 6.79 7.51
C PHE A 13 -7.69 5.74 8.58
N ALA A 14 -8.93 5.27 8.60
CA ALA A 14 -9.45 4.38 9.65
C ALA A 14 -9.20 4.93 11.06
N PHE A 15 -9.54 6.19 11.29
CA PHE A 15 -9.36 6.82 12.60
C PHE A 15 -10.10 6.04 13.69
N GLY A 16 -9.39 5.75 14.77
CA GLY A 16 -9.92 4.97 15.89
C GLY A 16 -9.88 3.44 15.68
N THR A 17 -9.30 2.97 14.57
CA THR A 17 -9.15 1.55 14.28
C THR A 17 -7.71 1.26 13.84
N GLU A 18 -7.11 0.21 14.37
CA GLU A 18 -5.79 -0.24 13.92
C GLU A 18 -5.96 -1.13 12.69
N LEU A 19 -5.71 -0.57 11.51
CA LEU A 19 -5.67 -1.30 10.25
C LEU A 19 -4.28 -1.23 9.65
N PHE A 20 -3.75 -2.38 9.25
CA PHE A 20 -2.39 -2.54 8.72
C PHE A 20 -2.37 -2.78 7.20
N ASP A 21 -3.43 -2.40 6.49
CA ASP A 21 -3.44 -2.46 5.03
C ASP A 21 -2.61 -1.31 4.42
N GLY A 22 -2.04 -1.58 3.23
CA GLY A 22 -1.15 -0.63 2.55
C GLY A 22 -1.80 0.71 2.22
N GLN A 23 -3.13 0.75 2.03
CA GLN A 23 -3.86 1.98 1.76
C GLN A 23 -3.90 2.88 3.00
N THR A 24 -4.27 2.33 4.15
CA THR A 24 -4.32 3.06 5.42
C THR A 24 -2.94 3.57 5.82
N ILE A 25 -1.92 2.72 5.75
CA ILE A 25 -0.55 3.08 6.10
C ILE A 25 -0.05 4.22 5.21
N LYS A 26 -0.16 4.10 3.88
CA LYS A 26 0.30 5.13 2.95
C LYS A 26 -0.45 6.45 3.14
N THR A 27 -1.76 6.40 3.37
CA THR A 27 -2.57 7.59 3.63
C THR A 27 -2.09 8.33 4.87
N LYS A 28 -1.86 7.60 5.98
CA LYS A 28 -1.36 8.17 7.24
C LYS A 28 0.05 8.76 7.10
N ILE A 29 0.96 8.06 6.41
CA ILE A 29 2.33 8.54 6.18
C ILE A 29 2.32 9.87 5.40
N ILE A 30 1.57 9.93 4.28
CA ILE A 30 1.48 11.15 3.46
C ILE A 30 0.87 12.31 4.25
N ALA A 31 -0.18 12.07 5.02
CA ALA A 31 -0.80 13.10 5.84
C ALA A 31 0.17 13.61 6.91
N SER A 32 0.78 12.71 7.67
CA SER A 32 1.77 13.07 8.70
C SER A 32 2.96 13.84 8.14
N GLU A 33 3.45 13.45 6.97
CA GLU A 33 4.57 14.16 6.34
C GLU A 33 4.18 15.56 5.87
N LEU A 34 2.97 15.71 5.31
CA LEU A 34 2.45 17.03 4.96
C LEU A 34 2.20 17.90 6.21
N GLU A 35 1.70 17.34 7.30
CA GLU A 35 1.55 18.06 8.58
C GLU A 35 2.89 18.53 9.15
N LYS A 36 3.94 17.70 9.06
CA LYS A 36 5.30 18.07 9.47
C LYS A 36 5.87 19.25 8.65
N GLN A 37 5.62 19.24 7.33
CA GLN A 37 6.20 20.23 6.41
C GLN A 37 5.39 21.53 6.34
N LEU A 38 4.07 21.45 6.42
CA LEU A 38 3.17 22.60 6.21
C LEU A 38 2.61 23.18 7.51
N GLY A 39 2.65 22.42 8.59
CA GLY A 39 1.94 22.67 9.84
C GLY A 39 0.60 21.93 9.90
N ALA A 40 0.25 21.42 11.08
CA ALA A 40 -0.97 20.63 11.28
C ALA A 40 -2.25 21.44 10.97
N ASP A 41 -2.25 22.74 11.22
CA ASP A 41 -3.39 23.62 10.96
C ASP A 41 -3.64 23.84 9.45
N ASP A 42 -2.65 23.57 8.60
CA ASP A 42 -2.73 23.73 7.14
C ASP A 42 -3.12 22.46 6.38
N VAL A 43 -3.37 21.36 7.11
CA VAL A 43 -3.79 20.07 6.54
C VAL A 43 -5.16 19.67 7.06
N CYS A 44 -6.10 19.47 6.15
CA CYS A 44 -7.45 18.98 6.47
C CYS A 44 -7.63 17.54 5.98
N CYS A 45 -8.08 16.63 6.85
CA CYS A 45 -8.28 15.23 6.50
C CYS A 45 -9.75 14.83 6.47
N VAL A 46 -10.13 14.04 5.47
CA VAL A 46 -11.44 13.38 5.36
C VAL A 46 -11.22 11.88 5.26
N ASP A 47 -11.71 11.14 6.26
CA ASP A 47 -11.60 9.69 6.32
C ASP A 47 -12.70 9.01 5.50
N THR A 48 -12.30 8.14 4.58
CA THR A 48 -13.21 7.33 3.75
C THR A 48 -13.50 5.95 4.33
N TYR A 49 -13.03 5.66 5.56
CA TYR A 49 -13.30 4.41 6.25
C TYR A 49 -14.78 4.13 6.41
N GLY A 50 -15.17 2.85 6.25
CA GLY A 50 -16.58 2.42 6.29
C GLY A 50 -17.27 2.39 4.92
N GLY A 51 -16.57 2.83 3.85
CA GLY A 51 -16.97 2.63 2.46
C GLY A 51 -18.34 3.22 2.10
N ALA A 52 -19.10 2.49 1.26
CA ALA A 52 -20.36 2.97 0.69
C ALA A 52 -21.43 3.36 1.74
N LYS A 53 -21.45 2.69 2.88
CA LYS A 53 -22.42 2.97 3.97
C LYS A 53 -22.24 4.36 4.58
N ARG A 54 -21.04 4.90 4.54
CA ARG A 54 -20.70 6.23 5.09
C ARG A 54 -20.63 7.34 4.05
N LEU A 55 -20.89 7.06 2.78
CA LEU A 55 -20.87 8.09 1.72
C LEU A 55 -21.73 9.33 2.01
N PRO A 56 -22.96 9.23 2.57
CA PRO A 56 -23.75 10.41 2.91
C PRO A 56 -23.06 11.35 3.90
N LEU A 57 -22.21 10.82 4.78
CA LEU A 57 -21.44 11.59 5.77
C LEU A 57 -20.10 12.10 5.21
N ILE A 58 -19.48 11.31 4.32
CA ILE A 58 -18.16 11.61 3.73
C ILE A 58 -18.30 12.68 2.66
N THR A 59 -19.31 12.60 1.79
CA THR A 59 -19.47 13.51 0.63
C THR A 59 -19.56 14.98 1.03
N PRO A 60 -20.36 15.41 2.03
CA PRO A 60 -20.39 16.79 2.48
C PRO A 60 -19.05 17.28 3.02
N LYS A 61 -18.33 16.43 3.77
CA LYS A 61 -17.00 16.73 4.30
C LYS A 61 -15.98 16.90 3.16
N TYR A 62 -16.06 16.03 2.15
CA TYR A 62 -15.22 16.12 0.97
C TYR A 62 -15.47 17.40 0.17
N ILE A 63 -16.74 17.78 -0.05
CA ILE A 63 -17.11 19.07 -0.67
C ILE A 63 -16.56 20.22 0.17
N GLY A 64 -16.62 20.11 1.48
CA GLY A 64 -16.06 21.10 2.41
C GLY A 64 -14.56 21.39 2.20
N LEU A 65 -13.77 20.41 1.71
CA LEU A 65 -12.35 20.63 1.38
C LEU A 65 -12.19 21.67 0.26
N PHE A 66 -13.09 21.70 -0.73
CA PHE A 66 -13.02 22.68 -1.83
C PHE A 66 -13.24 24.12 -1.35
N PHE A 67 -13.98 24.31 -0.27
CA PHE A 67 -14.15 25.64 0.34
C PHE A 67 -12.94 26.04 1.20
N LYS A 68 -12.23 25.07 1.76
CA LYS A 68 -11.23 25.30 2.80
C LYS A 68 -9.79 25.19 2.32
N CYS A 69 -9.50 24.41 1.26
CA CYS A 69 -8.12 24.06 0.89
C CYS A 69 -7.75 24.51 -0.52
N LYS A 70 -6.47 24.79 -0.75
CA LYS A 70 -5.90 25.16 -2.07
C LYS A 70 -5.65 23.92 -2.92
N ASN A 71 -5.18 22.83 -2.33
CA ASN A 71 -4.89 21.57 -2.99
C ASN A 71 -5.83 20.48 -2.46
N ILE A 72 -6.36 19.64 -3.34
CA ILE A 72 -7.20 18.51 -3.01
C ILE A 72 -6.47 17.23 -3.43
N ILE A 73 -6.15 16.40 -2.46
CA ILE A 73 -5.37 15.18 -2.62
C ILE A 73 -6.29 13.98 -2.35
N ILE A 74 -6.41 13.08 -3.32
CA ILE A 74 -7.27 11.91 -3.23
C ILE A 74 -6.39 10.66 -3.14
N LEU A 75 -6.57 9.87 -2.08
CA LEU A 75 -5.94 8.57 -1.87
C LEU A 75 -7.02 7.49 -1.74
N SER A 76 -7.68 7.17 -2.83
CA SER A 76 -8.75 6.18 -2.83
C SER A 76 -8.45 5.02 -3.78
N ALA A 77 -8.89 3.81 -3.38
CA ALA A 77 -8.91 2.66 -4.27
C ALA A 77 -10.03 2.77 -5.32
N GLN A 78 -10.20 1.74 -6.16
CA GLN A 78 -11.10 1.72 -7.31
C GLN A 78 -12.52 2.26 -7.06
N ASN A 79 -13.13 1.88 -5.93
CA ASN A 79 -14.51 2.31 -5.63
C ASN A 79 -14.61 3.80 -5.31
N GLY A 80 -13.64 4.33 -4.55
CA GLY A 80 -13.58 5.76 -4.27
C GLY A 80 -13.23 6.58 -5.52
N LEU A 81 -12.39 6.06 -6.41
CA LEU A 81 -12.03 6.70 -7.67
C LEU A 81 -13.26 7.01 -8.52
N LYS A 82 -14.21 6.05 -8.61
CA LYS A 82 -15.46 6.22 -9.38
C LYS A 82 -16.30 7.40 -8.92
N LEU A 83 -16.25 7.72 -7.65
CA LEU A 83 -17.03 8.81 -7.04
C LEU A 83 -16.24 10.12 -6.99
N PHE A 84 -15.04 10.07 -6.37
CA PHE A 84 -14.32 11.32 -6.07
C PHE A 84 -13.73 11.98 -7.29
N VAL A 85 -13.33 11.25 -8.33
CA VAL A 85 -12.75 11.87 -9.54
C VAL A 85 -13.79 12.67 -10.31
N PRO A 86 -14.99 12.14 -10.67
CA PRO A 86 -16.01 12.95 -11.33
C PRO A 86 -16.48 14.14 -10.49
N LEU A 87 -16.68 13.91 -9.19
CA LEU A 87 -17.11 14.96 -8.27
C LEU A 87 -16.05 16.07 -8.16
N SER A 88 -14.78 15.72 -8.10
CA SER A 88 -13.68 16.69 -8.06
C SER A 88 -13.65 17.57 -9.31
N VAL A 89 -13.75 16.95 -10.49
CA VAL A 89 -13.73 17.70 -11.75
C VAL A 89 -14.94 18.65 -11.86
N LEU A 90 -16.11 18.18 -11.41
CA LEU A 90 -17.32 19.01 -11.37
C LEU A 90 -17.16 20.22 -10.44
N LEU A 91 -16.76 19.98 -9.20
CA LEU A 91 -16.53 21.05 -8.23
C LEU A 91 -15.42 22.00 -8.69
N ASN A 92 -14.42 21.49 -9.37
CA ASN A 92 -13.27 22.29 -9.79
C ASN A 92 -13.58 23.29 -10.92
N ILE A 93 -14.72 23.12 -11.60
CA ILE A 93 -15.23 24.16 -12.52
C ILE A 93 -15.45 25.48 -11.76
N LEU A 94 -15.94 25.38 -10.51
CA LEU A 94 -16.26 26.54 -9.68
C LEU A 94 -15.08 26.98 -8.82
N PHE A 95 -14.41 26.02 -8.16
CA PHE A 95 -13.44 26.32 -7.11
C PHE A 95 -12.00 26.51 -7.62
N ARG A 96 -11.64 25.96 -8.77
CA ARG A 96 -10.31 26.08 -9.40
C ARG A 96 -9.16 25.70 -8.45
N ARG A 97 -9.32 24.59 -7.74
CA ARG A 97 -8.30 24.00 -6.84
C ARG A 97 -7.31 23.16 -7.63
N LYS A 98 -6.11 22.94 -7.07
CA LYS A 98 -5.18 21.96 -7.63
C LYS A 98 -5.61 20.57 -7.19
N LEU A 99 -5.78 19.68 -8.17
CA LEU A 99 -6.26 18.32 -7.97
C LEU A 99 -5.10 17.33 -8.07
N HIS A 100 -4.95 16.50 -7.08
CA HIS A 100 -3.91 15.49 -6.99
C HIS A 100 -4.52 14.12 -6.71
N TYR A 101 -4.05 13.09 -7.42
CA TYR A 101 -4.45 11.72 -7.16
C TYR A 101 -3.22 10.88 -6.83
N VAL A 102 -3.21 10.22 -5.70
CA VAL A 102 -2.14 9.32 -5.26
C VAL A 102 -2.61 7.88 -5.42
N VAL A 103 -1.95 7.16 -6.29
CA VAL A 103 -2.24 5.75 -6.57
C VAL A 103 -1.65 4.88 -5.46
N ILE A 104 -2.41 3.86 -5.10
CA ILE A 104 -2.00 2.84 -4.12
C ILE A 104 -2.12 1.48 -4.81
N GLY A 105 -0.98 0.82 -5.06
CA GLY A 105 -0.90 -0.44 -5.78
C GLY A 105 -0.89 -0.31 -7.32
N GLY A 106 -0.70 -1.45 -8.00
CA GLY A 106 -0.40 -1.53 -9.45
C GLY A 106 -1.59 -1.47 -10.42
N TRP A 107 -2.81 -1.35 -9.95
CA TRP A 107 -4.05 -1.63 -10.70
C TRP A 107 -4.54 -0.50 -11.63
N LEU A 108 -4.03 0.73 -11.52
CA LEU A 108 -4.66 1.90 -12.15
C LEU A 108 -4.70 1.81 -13.67
N ALA A 109 -3.62 1.39 -14.32
CA ALA A 109 -3.55 1.35 -15.79
C ALA A 109 -4.58 0.39 -16.40
N GLU A 110 -4.69 -0.82 -15.84
CA GLU A 110 -5.69 -1.80 -16.27
C GLU A 110 -7.12 -1.28 -16.07
N TYR A 111 -7.38 -0.72 -14.90
CA TYR A 111 -8.66 -0.12 -14.56
C TYR A 111 -9.08 0.97 -15.56
N LEU A 112 -8.16 1.87 -15.92
CA LEU A 112 -8.43 2.99 -16.82
C LEU A 112 -8.67 2.54 -18.26
N ASN A 113 -8.12 1.42 -18.70
CA ASN A 113 -8.43 0.82 -20.00
C ASN A 113 -9.91 0.45 -20.11
N ALA A 114 -10.49 -0.07 -19.02
CA ALA A 114 -11.91 -0.43 -18.95
C ALA A 114 -12.83 0.79 -18.67
N HIS A 115 -12.29 1.89 -18.11
CA HIS A 115 -13.07 3.03 -17.64
C HIS A 115 -12.64 4.35 -18.31
N ARG A 116 -12.88 4.46 -19.62
CA ARG A 116 -12.43 5.60 -20.45
C ARG A 116 -12.88 6.99 -19.95
N LEU A 117 -14.07 7.08 -19.34
CA LEU A 117 -14.54 8.35 -18.76
C LEU A 117 -13.65 8.79 -17.60
N ILE A 118 -13.36 7.90 -16.68
CA ILE A 118 -12.48 8.18 -15.53
C ILE A 118 -11.08 8.56 -16.03
N ALA A 119 -10.57 7.87 -17.05
CA ALA A 119 -9.29 8.21 -17.67
C ALA A 119 -9.28 9.65 -18.21
N ARG A 120 -10.34 10.07 -18.92
CA ARG A 120 -10.47 11.46 -19.43
C ARG A 120 -10.52 12.48 -18.30
N LEU A 121 -11.23 12.18 -17.20
CA LEU A 121 -11.35 13.07 -16.06
C LEU A 121 -10.04 13.19 -15.28
N LEU A 122 -9.30 12.09 -15.07
CA LEU A 122 -8.00 12.10 -14.42
C LEU A 122 -6.94 12.90 -15.21
N LYS A 123 -7.04 12.97 -16.54
CA LYS A 123 -6.16 13.84 -17.35
C LYS A 123 -6.35 15.35 -17.06
N ARG A 124 -7.41 15.74 -16.32
CA ARG A 124 -7.65 17.13 -15.88
C ARG A 124 -7.06 17.41 -14.50
N PHE A 125 -6.51 16.41 -13.83
CA PHE A 125 -5.81 16.60 -12.56
C PHE A 125 -4.45 17.25 -12.81
N ASP A 126 -3.95 18.01 -11.84
CA ASP A 126 -2.62 18.61 -11.92
C ASP A 126 -1.53 17.54 -11.85
N ASN A 127 -1.66 16.57 -10.94
CA ASN A 127 -0.72 15.46 -10.85
C ASN A 127 -1.40 14.14 -10.47
N ILE A 128 -0.86 13.05 -11.01
CA ILE A 128 -1.15 11.68 -10.63
C ILE A 128 0.17 11.06 -10.12
N TYR A 129 0.23 10.72 -8.85
CA TYR A 129 1.41 10.11 -8.24
C TYR A 129 1.30 8.60 -8.30
N VAL A 130 2.29 7.94 -8.90
CA VAL A 130 2.37 6.50 -9.07
C VAL A 130 3.61 5.94 -8.39
N GLU A 131 3.57 4.67 -7.98
CA GLU A 131 4.65 4.06 -7.19
C GLU A 131 5.88 3.69 -8.01
N THR A 132 5.71 3.38 -9.31
CA THR A 132 6.80 2.86 -10.14
C THR A 132 6.94 3.60 -11.46
N SER A 133 8.17 3.60 -12.00
CA SER A 133 8.46 4.13 -13.34
C SER A 133 7.73 3.33 -14.43
N THR A 134 7.54 2.03 -14.23
CA THR A 134 6.79 1.17 -15.16
C THR A 134 5.33 1.63 -15.27
N MET A 135 4.68 1.94 -14.14
CA MET A 135 3.32 2.46 -14.15
C MET A 135 3.24 3.83 -14.82
N LYS A 136 4.21 4.72 -14.54
CA LYS A 136 4.31 6.02 -15.23
C LYS A 136 4.38 5.84 -16.74
N MET A 137 5.31 5.03 -17.23
CA MET A 137 5.46 4.76 -18.67
C MET A 137 4.17 4.20 -19.29
N THR A 138 3.47 3.33 -18.58
CA THR A 138 2.20 2.74 -19.05
C THR A 138 1.12 3.81 -19.19
N LEU A 139 0.97 4.69 -18.21
CA LEU A 139 0.00 5.78 -18.25
C LEU A 139 0.38 6.83 -19.30
N GLU A 140 1.67 7.12 -19.50
CA GLU A 140 2.14 8.01 -20.55
C GLU A 140 1.80 7.48 -21.95
N LYS A 141 1.94 6.15 -22.19
CA LYS A 141 1.47 5.50 -23.42
C LYS A 141 -0.05 5.62 -23.62
N MET A 142 -0.83 5.74 -22.55
CA MET A 142 -2.27 6.02 -22.59
C MET A 142 -2.59 7.52 -22.79
N GLY A 143 -1.56 8.35 -22.97
CA GLY A 143 -1.66 9.80 -23.23
C GLY A 143 -1.88 10.66 -21.99
N PHE A 144 -1.43 10.19 -20.81
CA PHE A 144 -1.34 11.02 -19.61
C PHE A 144 -0.04 11.85 -19.65
N LYS A 145 -0.10 13.12 -19.27
CA LYS A 145 1.07 14.04 -19.22
C LYS A 145 1.37 14.53 -17.80
N ASN A 146 0.53 14.16 -16.85
CA ASN A 146 0.52 14.64 -15.47
C ASN A 146 0.90 13.54 -14.47
N VAL A 147 1.75 12.58 -14.86
CA VAL A 147 2.14 11.45 -14.03
C VAL A 147 3.52 11.68 -13.43
N VAL A 148 3.61 11.57 -12.11
CA VAL A 148 4.83 11.73 -11.32
C VAL A 148 5.09 10.44 -10.56
N VAL A 149 6.35 9.99 -10.53
CA VAL A 149 6.75 8.84 -9.70
C VAL A 149 6.94 9.32 -8.27
N MET A 150 6.21 8.71 -7.35
CA MET A 150 6.35 8.84 -5.92
C MET A 150 6.47 7.43 -5.34
N PRO A 151 7.68 6.94 -5.15
CA PRO A 151 7.90 5.59 -4.65
C PRO A 151 7.18 5.34 -3.33
N ASN A 152 6.79 4.10 -3.10
CA ASN A 152 6.25 3.73 -1.80
C ASN A 152 7.36 3.85 -0.75
N CYS A 153 7.06 4.44 0.38
CA CYS A 153 8.02 4.67 1.44
C CYS A 153 7.43 4.28 2.79
N LYS A 154 8.29 3.87 3.69
CA LYS A 154 7.97 3.60 5.09
C LYS A 154 9.10 4.15 5.96
N GLU A 155 8.74 4.74 7.06
CA GLU A 155 9.71 5.12 8.08
C GLU A 155 10.05 3.86 8.89
N LEU A 156 11.26 3.34 8.73
CA LEU A 156 11.76 2.18 9.43
C LEU A 156 12.83 2.59 10.43
N LYS A 157 12.86 1.92 11.59
CA LYS A 157 13.97 2.06 12.52
C LYS A 157 15.23 1.49 11.87
N ILE A 158 16.26 2.32 11.76
CA ILE A 158 17.58 1.87 11.30
C ILE A 158 18.27 1.19 12.47
N LEU A 159 18.76 -0.02 12.25
CA LEU A 159 19.57 -0.75 13.23
C LEU A 159 21.01 -0.21 13.21
N ASP A 160 21.63 -0.16 14.39
CA ASP A 160 23.05 0.11 14.47
C ASP A 160 23.85 -1.05 13.84
N GLU A 161 24.94 -0.72 13.18
CA GLU A 161 25.80 -1.71 12.51
C GLU A 161 26.27 -2.81 13.48
N SER A 162 26.56 -2.46 14.73
CA SER A 162 26.93 -3.38 15.79
C SER A 162 25.85 -4.41 16.16
N SER A 163 24.60 -4.15 15.82
CA SER A 163 23.47 -5.05 16.07
C SER A 163 23.16 -5.98 14.88
N LEU A 164 23.88 -5.80 13.76
CA LEU A 164 23.71 -6.65 12.57
C LEU A 164 24.46 -7.98 12.74
N GLN A 165 23.79 -9.07 12.40
CA GLN A 165 24.37 -10.40 12.45
C GLN A 165 24.85 -10.81 11.05
N TYR A 166 26.16 -11.08 10.93
CA TYR A 166 26.78 -11.52 9.67
C TYR A 166 27.21 -12.98 9.68
N LYS A 167 27.15 -13.65 10.85
CA LYS A 167 27.52 -15.06 10.99
C LYS A 167 26.28 -15.87 11.31
N TYR A 168 25.97 -16.80 10.44
CA TYR A 168 24.82 -17.69 10.58
C TYR A 168 25.31 -19.14 10.64
N SER A 169 24.62 -19.96 11.42
CA SER A 169 24.82 -21.41 11.44
C SER A 169 23.61 -22.13 10.85
N GLU A 170 23.81 -23.28 10.27
CA GLU A 170 22.70 -24.13 9.81
C GLU A 170 21.91 -24.71 10.98
N PRO A 171 20.58 -24.86 10.84
CA PRO A 171 19.79 -24.46 9.68
C PRO A 171 19.63 -22.94 9.57
N LEU A 172 19.80 -22.40 8.35
CA LEU A 172 19.66 -20.98 8.07
C LEU A 172 18.17 -20.58 8.10
N LYS A 173 17.85 -19.52 8.83
CA LYS A 173 16.47 -19.05 8.99
C LYS A 173 16.10 -18.14 7.83
N LEU A 174 15.07 -18.51 7.08
CA LEU A 174 14.44 -17.70 6.04
C LEU A 174 13.07 -17.25 6.53
N CYS A 175 12.57 -16.16 5.97
CA CYS A 175 11.18 -15.75 6.22
C CYS A 175 10.51 -15.21 4.96
N THR A 176 9.17 -15.25 4.95
CA THR A 176 8.32 -14.40 4.12
C THR A 176 7.66 -13.36 5.03
N PHE A 177 7.52 -12.12 4.54
CA PHE A 177 6.94 -11.04 5.33
C PHE A 177 6.00 -10.20 4.45
N SER A 178 4.77 -10.68 4.28
CA SER A 178 3.76 -10.05 3.44
C SER A 178 2.37 -10.54 3.87
N ARG A 179 1.30 -9.95 3.30
CA ARG A 179 -0.01 -10.59 3.42
C ARG A 179 0.07 -12.03 2.89
N VAL A 180 -0.47 -12.98 3.66
CA VAL A 180 -0.45 -14.41 3.30
C VAL A 180 -1.58 -14.67 2.30
N MET A 181 -1.21 -14.81 1.03
CA MET A 181 -2.10 -15.09 -0.09
C MET A 181 -1.31 -15.73 -1.24
N GLN A 182 -2.01 -16.47 -2.12
CA GLN A 182 -1.37 -17.21 -3.23
C GLN A 182 -0.48 -16.31 -4.09
N GLN A 183 -0.96 -15.11 -4.42
CA GLN A 183 -0.24 -14.16 -5.27
C GLN A 183 1.08 -13.65 -4.65
N LYS A 184 1.29 -13.85 -3.36
CA LYS A 184 2.56 -13.53 -2.69
C LYS A 184 3.57 -14.68 -2.72
N GLY A 185 3.25 -15.79 -3.42
CA GLY A 185 4.17 -16.90 -3.67
C GLY A 185 4.55 -17.70 -2.42
N ILE A 186 3.64 -17.80 -1.44
CA ILE A 186 3.91 -18.55 -0.20
C ILE A 186 4.21 -20.02 -0.50
N GLU A 187 3.49 -20.64 -1.44
CA GLU A 187 3.74 -22.02 -1.86
C GLU A 187 5.11 -22.16 -2.52
N ASP A 188 5.53 -21.19 -3.35
CA ASP A 188 6.84 -21.21 -4.00
C ASP A 188 7.98 -21.13 -2.99
N ALA A 189 7.83 -20.30 -1.94
CA ALA A 189 8.81 -20.22 -0.87
C ALA A 189 8.94 -21.57 -0.14
N ILE A 190 7.82 -22.22 0.19
CA ILE A 190 7.79 -23.55 0.84
C ILE A 190 8.43 -24.59 -0.09
N TYR A 191 8.05 -24.59 -1.36
CA TYR A 191 8.60 -25.54 -2.35
C TYR A 191 10.11 -25.40 -2.51
N ALA A 192 10.61 -24.17 -2.62
CA ALA A 192 12.04 -23.91 -2.78
C ALA A 192 12.85 -24.43 -1.57
N VAL A 193 12.37 -24.16 -0.35
CA VAL A 193 13.01 -24.63 0.87
C VAL A 193 12.99 -26.16 0.95
N ARG A 194 11.83 -26.78 0.63
CA ARG A 194 11.68 -28.23 0.59
C ARG A 194 12.65 -28.88 -0.39
N ALA A 195 12.69 -28.39 -1.62
CA ALA A 195 13.55 -28.91 -2.69
C ALA A 195 15.03 -28.90 -2.31
N ILE A 196 15.49 -27.84 -1.62
CA ILE A 196 16.87 -27.74 -1.17
C ILE A 196 17.14 -28.73 -0.03
N ASN A 197 16.27 -28.81 0.98
CA ASN A 197 16.47 -29.71 2.11
C ASN A 197 16.44 -31.19 1.66
N GLU A 198 15.56 -31.55 0.73
CA GLU A 198 15.53 -32.89 0.12
C GLU A 198 16.80 -33.19 -0.68
N LYS A 199 17.26 -32.24 -1.51
CA LYS A 199 18.49 -32.40 -2.29
C LYS A 199 19.71 -32.68 -1.41
N TYR A 200 19.83 -31.97 -0.29
CA TYR A 200 20.96 -32.13 0.64
C TYR A 200 20.72 -33.20 1.71
N LYS A 201 19.54 -33.84 1.73
CA LYS A 201 19.11 -34.86 2.71
C LYS A 201 19.32 -34.44 4.17
N ARG A 202 19.17 -33.14 4.43
CA ARG A 202 19.27 -32.53 5.76
C ARG A 202 18.54 -31.17 5.77
N ILE A 203 18.24 -30.65 6.94
CA ILE A 203 17.62 -29.33 7.07
C ILE A 203 18.70 -28.27 6.93
N VAL A 204 18.82 -27.68 5.73
CA VAL A 204 19.68 -26.54 5.43
C VAL A 204 18.99 -25.24 5.77
N TYR A 205 17.68 -25.15 5.46
CA TYR A 205 16.85 -23.97 5.69
C TYR A 205 15.61 -24.30 6.51
N CYS A 206 15.26 -23.38 7.41
CA CYS A 206 13.94 -23.26 8.02
C CYS A 206 13.21 -22.04 7.44
N LEU A 207 11.89 -22.10 7.36
CA LEU A 207 11.06 -21.02 6.84
C LEU A 207 10.00 -20.60 7.85
N ASP A 208 10.00 -19.33 8.22
CA ASP A 208 8.95 -18.70 8.99
C ASP A 208 8.10 -17.78 8.10
N ILE A 209 6.79 -17.94 8.16
CA ILE A 209 5.82 -17.20 7.35
C ILE A 209 5.14 -16.17 8.22
N TYR A 210 5.34 -14.88 7.92
CA TYR A 210 4.72 -13.76 8.60
C TYR A 210 3.68 -13.08 7.72
N GLY A 211 2.59 -12.67 8.33
CA GLY A 211 1.56 -11.82 7.76
C GLY A 211 0.15 -12.26 8.08
N GLN A 212 -0.79 -11.34 7.88
CA GLN A 212 -2.20 -11.63 8.00
C GLN A 212 -2.65 -12.49 6.81
N VAL A 213 -3.38 -13.56 7.09
CA VAL A 213 -4.02 -14.37 6.06
C VAL A 213 -5.17 -13.58 5.42
N ASP A 214 -5.23 -13.54 4.10
CA ASP A 214 -6.34 -12.92 3.38
C ASP A 214 -7.64 -13.66 3.67
N GLU A 215 -8.68 -12.94 4.07
CA GLU A 215 -9.96 -13.53 4.50
C GLU A 215 -10.57 -14.45 3.44
N LYS A 216 -10.42 -14.13 2.15
CA LYS A 216 -10.95 -14.91 1.04
C LYS A 216 -10.15 -16.17 0.76
N GLN A 217 -8.94 -16.27 1.29
CA GLN A 217 -8.02 -17.39 1.06
C GLN A 217 -7.77 -18.21 2.33
N GLN A 218 -8.53 -17.99 3.40
CA GLN A 218 -8.36 -18.70 4.67
C GLN A 218 -8.46 -20.23 4.50
N THR A 219 -9.41 -20.72 3.69
CA THR A 219 -9.58 -22.16 3.43
C THR A 219 -8.35 -22.74 2.74
N TRP A 220 -7.81 -22.05 1.74
CA TRP A 220 -6.57 -22.43 1.07
C TRP A 220 -5.42 -22.52 2.04
N PHE A 221 -5.21 -21.47 2.85
CA PHE A 221 -4.10 -21.44 3.79
C PHE A 221 -4.19 -22.53 4.86
N ASN A 222 -5.37 -22.77 5.40
CA ASN A 222 -5.60 -23.85 6.37
C ASN A 222 -5.26 -25.24 5.79
N SER A 223 -5.53 -25.46 4.51
CA SER A 223 -5.16 -26.70 3.83
C SER A 223 -3.65 -26.79 3.61
N LEU A 224 -3.04 -25.70 3.18
CA LEU A 224 -1.59 -25.59 2.97
C LEU A 224 -0.82 -25.83 4.30
N GLN A 225 -1.28 -25.22 5.38
CA GLN A 225 -0.64 -25.32 6.71
C GLN A 225 -0.60 -26.75 7.24
N LYS A 226 -1.60 -27.57 6.93
CA LYS A 226 -1.61 -29.01 7.31
C LYS A 226 -0.51 -29.81 6.62
N SER A 227 0.02 -29.32 5.51
CA SER A 227 1.10 -29.96 4.75
C SER A 227 2.48 -29.41 5.05
N PHE A 228 2.62 -28.52 6.03
CA PHE A 228 3.90 -27.95 6.42
C PHE A 228 4.82 -29.04 6.97
N PRO A 229 6.05 -29.15 6.48
CA PRO A 229 7.07 -29.92 7.15
C PRO A 229 7.53 -29.23 8.44
N ASP A 230 8.19 -29.95 9.33
CA ASP A 230 8.58 -29.46 10.67
C ASP A 230 9.48 -28.22 10.67
N TYR A 231 10.12 -27.93 9.54
CA TYR A 231 10.98 -26.75 9.37
C TYR A 231 10.25 -25.54 8.75
N VAL A 232 8.91 -25.59 8.59
CA VAL A 232 8.09 -24.49 8.10
C VAL A 232 7.07 -24.09 9.16
N ASN A 233 7.05 -22.82 9.54
CA ASN A 233 6.16 -22.33 10.59
C ASN A 233 5.38 -21.09 10.14
N TYR A 234 4.13 -20.98 10.57
CA TYR A 234 3.36 -19.75 10.49
C TYR A 234 3.48 -18.99 11.82
N LYS A 235 3.97 -17.76 11.74
CA LYS A 235 4.23 -16.88 12.91
C LYS A 235 3.15 -15.81 13.13
N GLY A 236 2.13 -15.77 12.27
CA GLY A 236 1.10 -14.75 12.36
C GLY A 236 1.54 -13.37 11.85
N SER A 237 0.79 -12.35 12.19
CA SER A 237 1.09 -10.96 11.82
C SER A 237 1.95 -10.27 12.87
N VAL A 238 2.82 -9.37 12.41
CA VAL A 238 3.67 -8.52 13.24
C VAL A 238 3.28 -7.07 13.01
N MET A 239 3.19 -6.30 14.08
CA MET A 239 2.98 -4.86 14.01
C MET A 239 4.12 -4.20 13.25
N PHE A 240 3.80 -3.15 12.48
CA PHE A 240 4.77 -2.48 11.63
C PHE A 240 6.02 -2.01 12.40
N GLU A 241 5.84 -1.42 13.57
CA GLU A 241 6.91 -0.90 14.43
C GLU A 241 7.87 -1.99 14.92
N LYS A 242 7.41 -3.24 14.96
CA LYS A 242 8.18 -4.42 15.36
C LYS A 242 8.79 -5.18 14.19
N SER A 243 8.56 -4.74 12.95
CA SER A 243 9.00 -5.46 11.76
C SER A 243 10.53 -5.62 11.68
N VAL A 244 11.26 -4.56 11.99
CA VAL A 244 12.73 -4.57 11.99
C VAL A 244 13.26 -5.56 13.03
N GLU A 245 12.70 -5.54 14.23
CA GLU A 245 13.08 -6.45 15.31
C GLU A 245 12.75 -7.91 14.98
N ALA A 246 11.61 -8.16 14.35
CA ALA A 246 11.22 -9.49 13.92
C ALA A 246 12.12 -10.05 12.80
N LEU A 247 12.65 -9.20 11.93
CA LEU A 247 13.40 -9.62 10.74
C LEU A 247 14.91 -9.67 10.94
N LYS A 248 15.48 -8.99 11.93
CA LYS A 248 16.93 -8.82 12.10
C LYS A 248 17.74 -10.11 12.21
N ASP A 249 17.12 -11.19 12.71
CA ASP A 249 17.81 -12.47 12.97
C ASP A 249 17.66 -13.48 11.82
N TYR A 250 17.01 -13.10 10.71
CA TYR A 250 16.86 -13.96 9.56
C TYR A 250 18.02 -13.81 8.58
N PHE A 251 18.43 -14.94 8.01
CA PHE A 251 19.47 -14.99 6.98
C PHE A 251 19.01 -14.27 5.70
N ALA A 252 17.75 -14.49 5.28
CA ALA A 252 17.18 -13.81 4.13
C ALA A 252 15.65 -13.74 4.18
N LEU A 253 15.11 -12.71 3.54
CA LEU A 253 13.71 -12.54 3.24
C LEU A 253 13.41 -13.10 1.84
N LEU A 254 12.45 -14.03 1.75
CA LEU A 254 11.95 -14.54 0.48
C LEU A 254 10.73 -13.71 0.04
N PHE A 255 10.76 -13.23 -1.19
CA PHE A 255 9.69 -12.40 -1.75
C PHE A 255 9.26 -12.87 -3.15
N PRO A 256 8.75 -14.10 -3.31
CA PRO A 256 8.41 -14.71 -4.60
C PRO A 256 7.04 -14.24 -5.12
N THR A 257 6.77 -12.94 -5.08
CA THR A 257 5.48 -12.37 -5.49
C THR A 257 5.23 -12.52 -7.00
N HIS A 258 3.99 -12.84 -7.37
CA HIS A 258 3.52 -12.93 -8.76
C HIS A 258 3.02 -11.59 -9.32
N TYR A 259 3.09 -10.51 -8.56
CA TYR A 259 2.71 -9.18 -9.04
C TYR A 259 3.87 -8.50 -9.75
N TYR A 260 3.70 -8.23 -11.05
CA TYR A 260 4.72 -7.58 -11.90
C TYR A 260 4.69 -6.05 -11.89
N THR A 261 3.64 -5.44 -11.35
CA THR A 261 3.40 -3.99 -11.40
C THR A 261 3.39 -3.31 -10.04
N GLU A 262 3.47 -4.07 -8.96
CA GLU A 262 3.58 -3.51 -7.62
C GLU A 262 5.02 -3.05 -7.35
N GLY A 263 5.18 -1.85 -6.79
CA GLY A 263 6.43 -1.45 -6.14
C GLY A 263 6.67 -2.36 -4.91
N ILE A 264 7.91 -2.76 -4.72
CA ILE A 264 8.38 -3.53 -3.58
C ILE A 264 8.40 -2.63 -2.35
#